data_7a07d5600d5edd0d396fa0e43cc2d5bd
#
_entry.id   7a07d5600d5edd0d396fa0e43cc2d5bd
#
_cell.length_a   1.000
_cell.length_b   1.000
_cell.length_c   1.000
_cell.angle_alpha   90.00
_cell.angle_beta   90.00
_cell.angle_gamma   90.00
#
_symmetry.space_group_name_H-M   'P 1'
#
loop_
_entity.id
_entity.type
_entity.pdbx_description
1 polymer ?
#
loop_
_entity_poly.entity_id
_entity_poly.type
_entity_poly.pdbx_seq_one_letter_code
_entity_poly.pdbx_strand_id
1 'polypeptide(L)'
;MKLQKAQRHQVKLRIGLSGPSGFGKTYSALLMAYGMTNDWKKIALIDTENNSASLYSHLGNFNVLSLGEPFTPERYIKAIQVCEEADISVIIIDSISHEWQSKGGCLEIHEQLGGRFQDWAKVTPRHNAFLDAIILSKCHIITTSRRKVDYSIDKGSDGKTKVSKLGMKEVTREGYEYELTVNFEFLNDNHLVQSSKDRTGLFSGKPEFIINSATGKRLIEWSNDGISIDEIKKEINSSTTDESLKTIYAQYPHLSK
;
A
#
# COMPACT_ATOMS: atom_id res chain seq x y z
N MET A 1 14.81 23.86 11.31
CA MET A 1 13.39 23.75 10.97
C MET A 1 12.99 25.01 10.20
N LYS A 2 12.22 24.86 9.12
CA LYS A 2 11.68 26.02 8.35
C LYS A 2 10.17 25.79 8.16
N LEU A 3 9.37 26.85 8.29
CA LEU A 3 7.96 26.83 7.91
C LEU A 3 7.86 26.82 6.38
N GLN A 4 7.04 25.94 5.83
CA GLN A 4 6.77 25.83 4.40
C GLN A 4 5.27 25.86 4.16
N LYS A 5 4.87 26.35 2.98
CA LYS A 5 3.47 26.32 2.55
C LYS A 5 3.08 24.86 2.25
N ALA A 6 1.96 24.40 2.79
CA ALA A 6 1.48 23.04 2.53
C ALA A 6 1.11 22.87 1.06
N GLN A 7 1.62 21.79 0.45
CA GLN A 7 1.36 21.46 -0.95
C GLN A 7 1.12 19.94 -1.07
N ARG A 8 0.05 19.53 -1.76
CA ARG A 8 -0.33 18.11 -1.89
C ARG A 8 0.60 17.30 -2.79
N HIS A 9 1.13 17.90 -3.85
CA HIS A 9 1.98 17.20 -4.83
C HIS A 9 3.28 16.60 -4.23
N GLN A 10 3.68 17.05 -3.06
CA GLN A 10 4.83 16.51 -2.33
C GLN A 10 4.50 15.25 -1.53
N VAL A 11 3.21 14.92 -1.39
CA VAL A 11 2.76 13.81 -0.56
C VAL A 11 2.63 12.54 -1.40
N LYS A 12 3.43 11.54 -1.08
CA LYS A 12 3.27 10.21 -1.68
C LYS A 12 2.12 9.47 -1.03
N LEU A 13 1.23 8.90 -1.86
CA LEU A 13 0.04 8.20 -1.39
C LEU A 13 0.40 6.86 -0.76
N ARG A 14 -0.27 6.52 0.34
CA ARG A 14 -0.23 5.22 1.03
C ARG A 14 -1.63 4.62 0.95
N ILE A 15 -1.80 3.57 0.17
CA ILE A 15 -3.10 3.00 -0.17
C ILE A 15 -3.16 1.57 0.34
N GLY A 16 -4.20 1.24 1.07
CA GLY A 16 -4.48 -0.12 1.54
C GLY A 16 -5.59 -0.79 0.73
N LEU A 17 -5.44 -2.07 0.46
CA LEU A 17 -6.45 -2.95 -0.12
C LEU A 17 -6.63 -4.15 0.81
N SER A 18 -7.70 -4.20 1.58
CA SER A 18 -7.94 -5.24 2.56
C SER A 18 -9.12 -6.14 2.17
N GLY A 19 -8.95 -7.46 2.35
CA GLY A 19 -10.02 -8.40 2.04
C GLY A 19 -9.59 -9.87 2.09
N PRO A 20 -10.56 -10.80 2.04
CA PRO A 20 -10.30 -12.23 1.93
C PRO A 20 -9.47 -12.61 0.70
N SER A 21 -8.89 -13.82 0.70
CA SER A 21 -8.22 -14.37 -0.48
C SER A 21 -9.23 -14.54 -1.64
N GLY A 22 -8.78 -14.32 -2.88
CA GLY A 22 -9.62 -14.47 -4.06
C GLY A 22 -10.52 -13.28 -4.41
N PHE A 23 -10.59 -12.22 -3.58
CA PHE A 23 -11.46 -11.05 -3.81
C PHE A 23 -10.87 -10.03 -4.81
N GLY A 24 -9.76 -10.34 -5.49
CA GLY A 24 -9.23 -9.52 -6.57
C GLY A 24 -8.28 -8.39 -6.15
N LYS A 25 -7.70 -8.43 -4.93
CA LYS A 25 -6.80 -7.38 -4.42
C LYS A 25 -5.63 -7.08 -5.34
N THR A 26 -4.89 -8.10 -5.76
CA THR A 26 -3.70 -7.99 -6.64
C THR A 26 -4.06 -7.37 -7.98
N TYR A 27 -5.12 -7.85 -8.62
CA TYR A 27 -5.60 -7.33 -9.89
C TYR A 27 -5.99 -5.85 -9.78
N SER A 28 -6.75 -5.52 -8.76
CA SER A 28 -7.19 -4.13 -8.48
C SER A 28 -6.01 -3.22 -8.17
N ALA A 29 -5.00 -3.70 -7.42
CA ALA A 29 -3.77 -2.95 -7.15
C ALA A 29 -3.01 -2.61 -8.43
N LEU A 30 -2.87 -3.57 -9.35
CA LEU A 30 -2.21 -3.38 -10.65
C LEU A 30 -2.94 -2.38 -11.53
N LEU A 31 -4.27 -2.49 -11.65
CA LEU A 31 -5.06 -1.52 -12.42
C LEU A 31 -4.99 -0.11 -11.83
N MET A 32 -5.06 0.00 -10.50
CA MET A 32 -4.95 1.29 -9.82
C MET A 32 -3.55 1.89 -10.02
N ALA A 33 -2.48 1.10 -9.86
CA ALA A 33 -1.10 1.54 -10.08
C ALA A 33 -0.89 2.02 -11.54
N TYR A 34 -1.46 1.31 -12.51
CA TYR A 34 -1.44 1.76 -13.90
C TYR A 34 -2.17 3.09 -14.07
N GLY A 35 -3.33 3.26 -13.47
CA GLY A 35 -4.05 4.53 -13.50
C GLY A 35 -3.26 5.70 -12.89
N MET A 36 -2.39 5.42 -11.90
CA MET A 36 -1.54 6.43 -11.28
C MET A 36 -0.33 6.82 -12.14
N THR A 37 0.24 5.88 -12.91
CA THR A 37 1.49 6.08 -13.64
C THR A 37 1.30 6.26 -15.14
N ASN A 38 0.26 5.69 -15.71
CA ASN A 38 0.04 5.48 -17.15
C ASN A 38 1.24 4.78 -17.85
N ASP A 39 2.10 4.12 -17.07
CA ASP A 39 3.28 3.39 -17.57
C ASP A 39 3.54 2.16 -16.70
N TRP A 40 3.36 0.96 -17.26
CA TRP A 40 3.61 -0.31 -16.58
C TRP A 40 5.05 -0.46 -16.09
N LYS A 41 6.04 0.12 -16.79
CA LYS A 41 7.46 0.05 -16.42
C LYS A 41 7.78 0.80 -15.13
N LYS A 42 6.92 1.74 -14.72
CA LYS A 42 7.03 2.51 -13.47
C LYS A 42 6.35 1.85 -12.27
N ILE A 43 5.88 0.61 -12.44
CA ILE A 43 5.21 -0.18 -11.41
C ILE A 43 6.10 -1.36 -11.04
N ALA A 44 6.34 -1.56 -9.74
CA ALA A 44 6.93 -2.76 -9.18
C ALA A 44 5.96 -3.43 -8.20
N LEU A 45 5.85 -4.75 -8.28
CA LEU A 45 5.10 -5.57 -7.35
C LEU A 45 6.08 -6.44 -6.55
N ILE A 46 6.15 -6.24 -5.24
CA ILE A 46 6.85 -7.10 -4.30
C ILE A 46 5.89 -8.26 -4.00
N ASP A 47 6.18 -9.41 -4.60
CA ASP A 47 5.34 -10.61 -4.53
C ASP A 47 5.81 -11.54 -3.42
N THR A 48 4.97 -11.70 -2.42
CA THR A 48 5.18 -12.63 -1.31
C THR A 48 4.30 -13.90 -1.42
N GLU A 49 3.57 -14.04 -2.53
CA GLU A 49 2.61 -15.12 -2.78
C GLU A 49 3.09 -16.08 -3.90
N ASN A 50 4.35 -16.51 -3.84
CA ASN A 50 4.93 -17.53 -4.73
C ASN A 50 4.78 -17.23 -6.24
N ASN A 51 5.15 -16.02 -6.65
CA ASN A 51 5.08 -15.56 -8.04
C ASN A 51 3.65 -15.47 -8.61
N SER A 52 2.64 -15.33 -7.76
CA SER A 52 1.24 -15.16 -8.18
C SER A 52 1.04 -13.92 -9.04
N ALA A 53 1.88 -12.89 -8.89
CA ALA A 53 1.88 -11.69 -9.71
C ALA A 53 2.05 -11.99 -11.21
N SER A 54 2.80 -13.03 -11.56
CA SER A 54 3.04 -13.44 -12.95
C SER A 54 1.77 -13.90 -13.68
N LEU A 55 0.73 -14.30 -12.97
CA LEU A 55 -0.59 -14.63 -13.54
C LEU A 55 -1.22 -13.42 -14.24
N TYR A 56 -0.83 -12.21 -13.87
CA TYR A 56 -1.34 -10.95 -14.40
C TYR A 56 -0.44 -10.30 -15.46
N SER A 57 0.57 -11.02 -15.99
CA SER A 57 1.50 -10.52 -17.00
C SER A 57 0.82 -10.06 -18.30
N HIS A 58 -0.39 -10.54 -18.59
CA HIS A 58 -1.21 -10.11 -19.71
C HIS A 58 -1.71 -8.65 -19.61
N LEU A 59 -1.67 -8.04 -18.43
CA LEU A 59 -2.09 -6.65 -18.23
C LEU A 59 -1.05 -5.65 -18.77
N GLY A 60 0.25 -5.99 -18.65
CA GLY A 60 1.33 -5.14 -19.12
C GLY A 60 2.70 -5.50 -18.54
N ASN A 61 3.73 -4.78 -18.94
CA ASN A 61 5.13 -5.05 -18.60
C ASN A 61 5.54 -4.39 -17.27
N PHE A 62 4.86 -4.74 -16.17
CA PHE A 62 5.26 -4.29 -14.84
C PHE A 62 6.41 -5.14 -14.28
N ASN A 63 7.14 -4.60 -13.30
CA ASN A 63 8.25 -5.28 -12.67
C ASN A 63 7.76 -6.13 -11.48
N VAL A 64 8.37 -7.29 -11.27
CA VAL A 64 8.09 -8.17 -10.12
C VAL A 64 9.38 -8.42 -9.35
N LEU A 65 9.32 -8.23 -8.04
CA LEU A 65 10.35 -8.61 -7.09
C LEU A 65 9.79 -9.71 -6.20
N SER A 66 10.23 -10.94 -6.43
CA SER A 66 9.81 -12.10 -5.61
C SER A 66 10.48 -12.07 -4.24
N LEU A 67 9.69 -12.04 -3.19
CA LEU A 67 10.12 -12.07 -1.80
C LEU A 67 9.62 -13.35 -1.15
N GLY A 68 10.45 -14.39 -1.13
CA GLY A 68 10.17 -15.65 -0.43
C GLY A 68 10.57 -15.62 1.04
N GLU A 69 10.33 -16.73 1.75
CA GLU A 69 10.72 -16.91 3.16
C GLU A 69 12.24 -16.66 3.39
N PRO A 70 12.62 -16.20 4.57
CA PRO A 70 11.79 -15.73 5.69
C PRO A 70 11.21 -14.32 5.44
N PHE A 71 9.99 -14.05 5.90
CA PHE A 71 9.29 -12.78 5.69
C PHE A 71 9.62 -11.75 6.77
N THR A 72 10.90 -11.50 7.01
CA THR A 72 11.34 -10.56 8.05
C THR A 72 11.10 -9.11 7.64
N PRO A 73 10.84 -8.19 8.60
CA PRO A 73 10.69 -6.76 8.32
C PRO A 73 11.84 -6.18 7.49
N GLU A 74 13.07 -6.58 7.79
CA GLU A 74 14.29 -6.07 7.12
C GLU A 74 14.33 -6.43 5.63
N ARG A 75 13.81 -7.60 5.26
CA ARG A 75 13.74 -8.02 3.86
C ARG A 75 12.71 -7.22 3.06
N TYR A 76 11.58 -6.87 3.68
CA TYR A 76 10.62 -5.95 3.07
C TYR A 76 11.22 -4.55 2.89
N ILE A 77 11.93 -4.03 3.89
CA ILE A 77 12.64 -2.76 3.80
C ILE A 77 13.62 -2.79 2.62
N LYS A 78 14.41 -3.87 2.50
CA LYS A 78 15.35 -4.01 1.38
C LYS A 78 14.65 -4.10 0.03
N ALA A 79 13.52 -4.80 -0.05
CA ALA A 79 12.73 -4.89 -1.29
C ALA A 79 12.18 -3.51 -1.72
N ILE A 80 11.70 -2.71 -0.78
CA ILE A 80 11.27 -1.32 -1.04
C ILE A 80 12.45 -0.50 -1.59
N GLN A 81 13.63 -0.57 -0.95
CA GLN A 81 14.83 0.14 -1.39
C GLN A 81 15.24 -0.22 -2.83
N VAL A 82 15.23 -1.53 -3.16
CA VAL A 82 15.53 -1.99 -4.54
C VAL A 82 14.59 -1.38 -5.56
N CYS A 83 13.28 -1.31 -5.25
CA CYS A 83 12.31 -0.66 -6.13
C CYS A 83 12.57 0.85 -6.25
N GLU A 84 12.95 1.51 -5.16
CA GLU A 84 13.26 2.94 -5.17
C GLU A 84 14.52 3.27 -5.99
N GLU A 85 15.53 2.39 -5.95
CA GLU A 85 16.76 2.51 -6.74
C GLU A 85 16.50 2.29 -8.24
N ALA A 86 15.46 1.53 -8.60
CA ALA A 86 15.05 1.21 -9.97
C ALA A 86 14.13 2.26 -10.62
N ASP A 87 14.02 3.47 -10.06
CA ASP A 87 13.20 4.58 -10.56
C ASP A 87 11.71 4.20 -10.75
N ILE A 88 11.19 3.42 -9.81
CA ILE A 88 9.78 3.04 -9.73
C ILE A 88 8.95 4.20 -9.15
N SER A 89 7.77 4.42 -9.70
CA SER A 89 6.84 5.45 -9.23
C SER A 89 5.80 4.89 -8.24
N VAL A 90 5.35 3.65 -8.48
CA VAL A 90 4.37 2.96 -7.61
C VAL A 90 4.89 1.57 -7.25
N ILE A 91 4.99 1.31 -5.96
CA ILE A 91 5.32 -0.01 -5.40
C ILE A 91 4.03 -0.65 -4.88
N ILE A 92 3.76 -1.87 -5.28
CA ILE A 92 2.71 -2.73 -4.72
C ILE A 92 3.39 -3.74 -3.81
N ILE A 93 2.92 -3.92 -2.57
CA ILE A 93 3.38 -4.96 -1.65
C ILE A 93 2.23 -5.96 -1.46
N ASP A 94 2.37 -7.14 -2.03
CA ASP A 94 1.33 -8.18 -2.01
C ASP A 94 1.88 -9.50 -1.41
N SER A 95 1.69 -9.69 -0.09
CA SER A 95 0.95 -8.88 0.90
C SER A 95 1.81 -8.53 2.12
N ILE A 96 1.41 -7.49 2.87
CA ILE A 96 2.04 -7.15 4.16
C ILE A 96 1.70 -8.17 5.26
N SER A 97 0.66 -8.98 5.06
CA SER A 97 0.22 -9.96 6.06
C SER A 97 1.27 -11.02 6.35
N HIS A 98 2.16 -11.31 5.40
CA HIS A 98 3.23 -12.28 5.60
C HIS A 98 4.33 -11.75 6.52
N GLU A 99 4.63 -10.45 6.49
CA GLU A 99 5.55 -9.81 7.45
C GLU A 99 5.07 -10.00 8.90
N TRP A 100 3.76 -10.02 9.10
CA TRP A 100 3.18 -10.17 10.42
C TRP A 100 3.11 -11.62 10.89
N GLN A 101 2.48 -12.51 10.11
CA GLN A 101 2.06 -13.84 10.59
C GLN A 101 2.78 -15.03 9.95
N SER A 102 3.62 -14.84 8.92
CA SER A 102 4.25 -15.95 8.22
C SER A 102 5.65 -16.25 8.76
N LYS A 103 6.30 -17.30 8.23
CA LYS A 103 7.61 -17.75 8.66
C LYS A 103 8.67 -16.65 8.55
N GLY A 104 9.34 -16.35 9.64
CA GLY A 104 10.26 -15.22 9.79
C GLY A 104 9.55 -13.89 10.04
N GLY A 105 8.23 -13.85 10.07
CA GLY A 105 7.44 -12.66 10.39
C GLY A 105 7.44 -12.31 11.88
N CYS A 106 6.82 -11.19 12.21
CA CYS A 106 6.86 -10.62 13.56
C CYS A 106 6.34 -11.58 14.65
N LEU A 107 5.26 -12.34 14.38
CA LEU A 107 4.72 -13.29 15.35
C LEU A 107 5.68 -14.44 15.62
N GLU A 108 6.28 -15.03 14.59
CA GLU A 108 7.25 -16.12 14.77
C GLU A 108 8.52 -15.62 15.47
N ILE A 109 9.02 -14.43 15.12
CA ILE A 109 10.16 -13.82 15.82
C ILE A 109 9.85 -13.65 17.32
N HIS A 110 8.64 -13.20 17.65
CA HIS A 110 8.21 -13.05 19.02
C HIS A 110 8.19 -14.40 19.77
N GLU A 111 7.64 -15.45 19.14
CA GLU A 111 7.64 -16.81 19.71
C GLU A 111 9.05 -17.34 19.96
N GLN A 112 9.97 -17.17 19.00
CA GLN A 112 11.37 -17.59 19.12
C GLN A 112 12.12 -16.87 20.24
N LEU A 113 11.70 -15.65 20.63
CA LEU A 113 12.26 -14.90 21.75
C LEU A 113 11.71 -15.35 23.10
N GLY A 114 10.71 -16.23 23.12
CA GLY A 114 10.08 -16.77 24.34
C GLY A 114 8.59 -16.47 24.47
N GLY A 115 8.01 -15.67 23.58
CA GLY A 115 6.56 -15.40 23.49
C GLY A 115 5.98 -14.57 24.64
N ARG A 116 6.83 -13.97 25.49
CA ARG A 116 6.37 -13.16 26.64
C ARG A 116 6.09 -11.73 26.21
N PHE A 117 5.21 -11.04 26.94
CA PHE A 117 4.84 -9.65 26.64
C PHE A 117 6.06 -8.72 26.49
N GLN A 118 7.06 -8.88 27.33
CA GLN A 118 8.28 -8.07 27.27
C GLN A 118 9.14 -8.31 26.00
N ASP A 119 8.99 -9.46 25.35
CA ASP A 119 9.76 -9.79 24.15
C ASP A 119 9.31 -8.95 22.95
N TRP A 120 8.12 -8.34 22.99
CA TRP A 120 7.67 -7.32 22.03
C TRP A 120 8.59 -6.11 21.96
N ALA A 121 9.33 -5.79 23.02
CA ALA A 121 10.33 -4.71 23.00
C ALA A 121 11.41 -4.90 21.93
N LYS A 122 11.67 -6.16 21.52
CA LYS A 122 12.64 -6.48 20.46
C LYS A 122 12.00 -6.56 19.05
N VAL A 123 10.73 -6.94 18.98
CA VAL A 123 10.01 -7.10 17.70
C VAL A 123 9.41 -5.79 17.21
N THR A 124 8.81 -5.00 18.12
CA THR A 124 8.15 -3.74 17.79
C THR A 124 9.04 -2.76 17.03
N PRO A 125 10.31 -2.52 17.40
CA PRO A 125 11.18 -1.61 16.63
C PRO A 125 11.43 -2.08 15.19
N ARG A 126 11.52 -3.39 14.95
CA ARG A 126 11.72 -3.97 13.62
C ARG A 126 10.49 -3.77 12.73
N HIS A 127 9.30 -4.05 13.26
CA HIS A 127 8.03 -3.79 12.59
C HIS A 127 7.85 -2.29 12.30
N ASN A 128 8.13 -1.42 13.28
CA ASN A 128 8.03 0.03 13.08
C ASN A 128 9.00 0.52 11.99
N ALA A 129 10.22 -0.01 11.93
CA ALA A 129 11.15 0.32 10.86
C ALA A 129 10.61 -0.07 9.46
N PHE A 130 9.86 -1.18 9.36
CA PHE A 130 9.17 -1.54 8.12
C PHE A 130 8.03 -0.55 7.80
N LEU A 131 7.22 -0.16 8.78
CA LEU A 131 6.20 0.86 8.59
C LEU A 131 6.81 2.20 8.18
N ASP A 132 7.91 2.61 8.81
CA ASP A 132 8.64 3.83 8.45
C ASP A 132 9.14 3.76 7.00
N ALA A 133 9.65 2.62 6.54
CA ALA A 133 10.05 2.43 5.14
C ALA A 133 8.87 2.62 4.17
N ILE A 134 7.67 2.17 4.52
CA ILE A 134 6.46 2.45 3.75
C ILE A 134 6.14 3.95 3.77
N ILE A 135 6.09 4.56 4.96
CA ILE A 135 5.63 5.94 5.16
C ILE A 135 6.59 6.95 4.51
N LEU A 136 7.89 6.72 4.64
CA LEU A 136 8.94 7.63 4.17
C LEU A 136 9.37 7.38 2.72
N SER A 137 8.86 6.33 2.07
CA SER A 137 9.19 6.00 0.69
C SER A 137 8.94 7.17 -0.26
N LYS A 138 9.87 7.39 -1.18
CA LYS A 138 9.75 8.37 -2.27
C LYS A 138 8.78 7.93 -3.38
N CYS A 139 8.34 6.66 -3.36
CA CYS A 139 7.33 6.12 -4.26
C CYS A 139 5.93 6.20 -3.63
N HIS A 140 4.87 6.15 -4.44
CA HIS A 140 3.54 5.80 -3.95
C HIS A 140 3.54 4.32 -3.57
N ILE A 141 2.90 3.95 -2.47
CA ILE A 141 2.83 2.55 -2.05
C ILE A 141 1.39 2.09 -1.94
N ILE A 142 1.10 0.95 -2.57
CA ILE A 142 -0.16 0.21 -2.43
C ILE A 142 0.16 -1.08 -1.68
N THR A 143 -0.50 -1.31 -0.58
CA THR A 143 -0.36 -2.54 0.20
C THR A 143 -1.61 -3.38 0.10
N THR A 144 -1.48 -4.69 -0.01
CA THR A 144 -2.59 -5.60 0.20
C THR A 144 -2.48 -6.24 1.57
N SER A 145 -3.61 -6.43 2.24
CA SER A 145 -3.71 -7.17 3.48
C SER A 145 -4.82 -8.22 3.41
N ARG A 146 -4.56 -9.37 4.02
CA ARG A 146 -5.57 -10.41 4.19
C ARG A 146 -6.51 -10.03 5.33
N ARG A 147 -7.77 -10.40 5.22
CA ARG A 147 -8.75 -10.31 6.33
C ARG A 147 -9.22 -11.70 6.70
N LYS A 148 -9.39 -11.91 7.97
CA LYS A 148 -10.00 -13.13 8.53
C LYS A 148 -11.06 -12.77 9.54
N VAL A 149 -11.96 -13.73 9.77
CA VAL A 149 -13.02 -13.57 10.76
C VAL A 149 -12.40 -13.42 12.13
N ASP A 150 -12.80 -12.39 12.85
CA ASP A 150 -12.45 -12.16 14.24
C ASP A 150 -13.55 -12.71 15.15
N TYR A 151 -13.15 -13.34 16.25
CA TYR A 151 -14.05 -13.95 17.22
C TYR A 151 -13.73 -13.45 18.62
N SER A 152 -14.75 -13.08 19.39
CA SER A 152 -14.60 -12.98 20.86
C SER A 152 -14.90 -14.32 21.50
N ILE A 153 -14.17 -14.61 22.56
CA ILE A 153 -14.38 -15.77 23.40
C ILE A 153 -14.65 -15.24 24.81
N ASP A 154 -15.91 -15.17 25.16
CA ASP A 154 -16.36 -14.67 26.47
C ASP A 154 -16.80 -15.84 27.36
N LYS A 155 -16.54 -15.76 28.64
CA LYS A 155 -17.15 -16.67 29.63
C LYS A 155 -18.49 -16.08 30.04
N GLY A 156 -19.58 -16.79 29.73
CA GLY A 156 -20.90 -16.43 30.18
C GLY A 156 -21.01 -16.51 31.72
N SER A 157 -22.01 -15.85 32.30
CA SER A 157 -22.32 -15.90 33.71
C SER A 157 -22.64 -17.33 34.25
N ASP A 158 -22.95 -18.25 33.33
CA ASP A 158 -23.16 -19.68 33.57
C ASP A 158 -21.88 -20.53 33.45
N GLY A 159 -20.71 -19.90 33.31
CA GLY A 159 -19.41 -20.55 33.16
C GLY A 159 -19.13 -21.16 31.81
N LYS A 160 -20.09 -21.11 30.86
CA LYS A 160 -19.93 -21.64 29.50
C LYS A 160 -19.19 -20.64 28.61
N THR A 161 -18.34 -21.18 27.75
CA THR A 161 -17.64 -20.36 26.74
C THR A 161 -18.62 -19.96 25.64
N LYS A 162 -18.80 -18.67 25.44
CA LYS A 162 -19.56 -18.10 24.31
C LYS A 162 -18.60 -17.56 23.27
N VAL A 163 -18.67 -18.09 22.05
CA VAL A 163 -17.91 -17.62 20.90
C VAL A 163 -18.83 -16.73 20.08
N SER A 164 -18.46 -15.46 19.91
CA SER A 164 -19.21 -14.50 19.10
C SER A 164 -18.33 -13.99 17.95
N LYS A 165 -18.90 -13.93 16.74
CA LYS A 165 -18.23 -13.38 15.56
C LYS A 165 -18.25 -11.85 15.64
N LEU A 166 -17.05 -11.22 15.72
CA LEU A 166 -16.90 -9.76 15.83
C LEU A 166 -16.85 -9.06 14.47
N GLY A 167 -16.67 -9.79 13.40
CA GLY A 167 -16.52 -9.22 12.06
C GLY A 167 -15.27 -9.73 11.37
N MET A 168 -14.66 -8.89 10.53
CA MET A 168 -13.45 -9.19 9.79
C MET A 168 -12.32 -8.29 10.27
N LYS A 169 -11.17 -8.88 10.62
CA LYS A 169 -9.97 -8.15 11.06
C LYS A 169 -8.85 -8.32 10.04
N GLU A 170 -8.09 -7.26 9.78
CA GLU A 170 -6.90 -7.32 8.95
C GLU A 170 -5.79 -8.12 9.64
N VAL A 171 -5.06 -8.88 8.83
CA VAL A 171 -3.92 -9.67 9.28
C VAL A 171 -2.66 -8.84 9.18
N THR A 172 -2.56 -7.91 10.09
CA THR A 172 -1.39 -7.05 10.35
C THR A 172 -1.46 -6.57 11.79
N ARG A 173 -0.46 -5.84 12.25
CA ARG A 173 -0.53 -5.19 13.55
C ARG A 173 -1.59 -4.10 13.55
N GLU A 174 -2.32 -3.98 14.64
CA GLU A 174 -3.32 -2.92 14.82
C GLU A 174 -2.70 -1.53 14.68
N GLY A 175 -3.41 -0.62 14.02
CA GLY A 175 -2.99 0.76 13.83
C GLY A 175 -2.36 1.04 12.47
N TYR A 176 -2.04 0.03 11.66
CA TYR A 176 -1.48 0.25 10.33
C TYR A 176 -2.38 1.14 9.45
N GLU A 177 -3.68 0.98 9.55
CA GLU A 177 -4.66 1.77 8.81
C GLU A 177 -4.56 3.29 9.11
N TYR A 178 -4.01 3.68 10.27
CA TYR A 178 -3.82 5.10 10.59
C TYR A 178 -2.78 5.77 9.69
N GLU A 179 -1.86 5.01 9.14
CA GLU A 179 -0.79 5.52 8.27
C GLU A 179 -1.23 5.67 6.81
N LEU A 180 -2.35 5.06 6.44
CA LEU A 180 -2.85 5.09 5.07
C LEU A 180 -3.52 6.42 4.71
N THR A 181 -3.36 6.84 3.45
CA THR A 181 -4.11 7.96 2.85
C THR A 181 -5.55 7.51 2.56
N VAL A 182 -5.68 6.32 1.95
CA VAL A 182 -6.97 5.68 1.65
C VAL A 182 -6.85 4.19 1.92
N ASN A 183 -7.87 3.59 2.51
CA ASN A 183 -8.03 2.14 2.63
C ASN A 183 -9.33 1.70 1.97
N PHE A 184 -9.23 0.71 1.08
CA PHE A 184 -10.37 0.07 0.44
C PHE A 184 -10.56 -1.33 1.00
N GLU A 185 -11.76 -1.61 1.44
CA GLU A 185 -12.18 -2.91 1.96
C GLU A 185 -12.99 -3.65 0.90
N PHE A 186 -12.55 -4.86 0.54
CA PHE A 186 -13.29 -5.74 -0.37
C PHE A 186 -14.42 -6.42 0.39
N LEU A 187 -15.63 -6.26 -0.12
CA LEU A 187 -16.87 -6.71 0.53
C LEU A 187 -17.30 -8.10 0.09
N ASN A 188 -17.04 -8.45 -1.16
CA ASN A 188 -17.48 -9.71 -1.76
C ASN A 188 -16.57 -10.15 -2.92
N ASP A 189 -16.85 -11.32 -3.47
CA ASP A 189 -16.16 -11.94 -4.61
C ASP A 189 -16.47 -11.29 -5.96
N ASN A 190 -17.47 -10.41 -6.04
CA ASN A 190 -17.73 -9.55 -7.20
C ASN A 190 -16.80 -8.32 -7.24
N HIS A 191 -15.78 -8.29 -6.39
CA HIS A 191 -14.75 -7.25 -6.32
C HIS A 191 -15.26 -5.85 -5.93
N LEU A 192 -16.46 -5.77 -5.33
CA LEU A 192 -16.95 -4.51 -4.78
C LEU A 192 -16.13 -4.08 -3.58
N VAL A 193 -15.77 -2.80 -3.55
CA VAL A 193 -15.04 -2.18 -2.45
C VAL A 193 -15.79 -1.00 -1.87
N GLN A 194 -15.52 -0.75 -0.60
CA GLN A 194 -15.90 0.46 0.12
C GLN A 194 -14.65 1.09 0.73
N SER A 195 -14.59 2.42 0.84
CA SER A 195 -13.51 3.06 1.59
C SER A 195 -13.79 2.98 3.08
N SER A 196 -12.94 2.28 3.83
CA SER A 196 -12.97 2.28 5.30
C SER A 196 -12.20 3.45 5.89
N LYS A 197 -11.27 4.05 5.12
CA LYS A 197 -10.57 5.28 5.42
C LYS A 197 -10.33 6.07 4.14
N ASP A 198 -10.56 7.38 4.20
CA ASP A 198 -10.31 8.27 3.06
C ASP A 198 -9.96 9.69 3.53
N ARG A 199 -8.69 10.06 3.42
CA ARG A 199 -8.21 11.43 3.67
C ARG A 199 -8.37 12.34 2.46
N THR A 200 -8.75 11.79 1.30
CA THR A 200 -8.88 12.55 0.05
C THR A 200 -10.27 13.16 -0.13
N GLY A 201 -11.29 12.62 0.52
CA GLY A 201 -12.69 12.96 0.32
C GLY A 201 -13.26 12.48 -1.03
N LEU A 202 -12.49 11.68 -1.80
CA LEU A 202 -12.93 11.20 -3.10
C LEU A 202 -13.94 10.04 -3.02
N PHE A 203 -13.88 9.24 -1.97
CA PHE A 203 -14.60 7.97 -1.85
C PHE A 203 -15.49 7.88 -0.61
N SER A 204 -15.20 8.66 0.43
CA SER A 204 -15.98 8.65 1.67
C SER A 204 -17.44 9.02 1.42
N GLY A 205 -18.35 8.26 2.00
CA GLY A 205 -19.79 8.46 1.85
C GLY A 205 -20.36 8.15 0.46
N LYS A 206 -19.57 7.51 -0.43
CA LYS A 206 -20.00 7.11 -1.77
C LYS A 206 -20.40 5.63 -1.79
N PRO A 207 -21.27 5.23 -2.76
CA PRO A 207 -21.61 3.83 -2.97
C PRO A 207 -20.37 2.96 -3.23
N GLU A 208 -20.53 1.68 -3.01
CA GLU A 208 -19.56 0.65 -3.37
C GLU A 208 -19.26 0.66 -4.86
N PHE A 209 -18.03 0.32 -5.22
CA PHE A 209 -17.58 0.33 -6.61
C PHE A 209 -16.50 -0.73 -6.85
N ILE A 210 -16.16 -0.96 -8.12
CA ILE A 210 -15.04 -1.83 -8.51
C ILE A 210 -13.84 -0.96 -8.85
N ILE A 211 -12.68 -1.25 -8.23
CA ILE A 211 -11.43 -0.55 -8.50
C ILE A 211 -10.98 -0.84 -9.94
N ASN A 212 -10.58 0.22 -10.63
CA ASN A 212 -10.04 0.17 -11.98
C ASN A 212 -8.97 1.28 -12.18
N SER A 213 -8.46 1.43 -13.40
CA SER A 213 -7.46 2.45 -13.70
C SER A 213 -7.95 3.89 -13.46
N ALA A 214 -9.24 4.17 -13.67
CA ALA A 214 -9.80 5.49 -13.37
C ALA A 214 -9.74 5.83 -11.87
N THR A 215 -9.78 4.82 -10.98
CA THR A 215 -9.59 5.02 -9.54
C THR A 215 -8.19 5.55 -9.24
N GLY A 216 -7.16 4.94 -9.84
CA GLY A 216 -5.77 5.40 -9.70
C GLY A 216 -5.55 6.79 -10.28
N LYS A 217 -6.12 7.05 -11.45
CA LYS A 217 -6.06 8.37 -12.09
C LYS A 217 -6.65 9.46 -11.20
N ARG A 218 -7.82 9.24 -10.61
CA ARG A 218 -8.45 10.19 -9.67
C ARG A 218 -7.58 10.47 -8.44
N LEU A 219 -6.91 9.44 -7.91
CA LEU A 219 -6.02 9.57 -6.76
C LEU A 219 -4.78 10.41 -7.08
N ILE A 220 -4.13 10.17 -8.23
CA ILE A 220 -2.94 10.94 -8.62
C ILE A 220 -3.30 12.37 -9.02
N GLU A 221 -4.44 12.59 -9.68
CA GLU A 221 -4.96 13.93 -9.98
C GLU A 221 -5.21 14.72 -8.68
N TRP A 222 -5.85 14.10 -7.68
CA TRP A 222 -6.05 14.71 -6.37
C TRP A 222 -4.73 15.03 -5.67
N SER A 223 -3.76 14.14 -5.73
CA SER A 223 -2.43 14.35 -5.14
C SER A 223 -1.68 15.52 -5.80
N ASN A 224 -1.86 15.69 -7.11
CA ASN A 224 -1.22 16.76 -7.88
C ASN A 224 -2.02 18.08 -7.87
N ASP A 225 -3.24 18.09 -7.35
CA ASP A 225 -4.06 19.29 -7.23
C ASP A 225 -3.43 20.27 -6.23
N GLY A 226 -3.32 21.54 -6.63
CA GLY A 226 -2.65 22.60 -5.87
C GLY A 226 -1.24 22.93 -6.37
N ILE A 227 -0.78 22.32 -7.46
CA ILE A 227 0.43 22.75 -8.15
C ILE A 227 0.08 24.03 -8.93
N SER A 228 0.79 25.10 -8.64
CA SER A 228 0.67 26.34 -9.43
C SER A 228 1.27 26.10 -10.82
N ILE A 229 0.51 26.41 -11.89
CA ILE A 229 1.01 26.39 -13.26
C ILE A 229 2.29 27.24 -13.39
N ASP A 230 2.39 28.30 -12.62
CA ASP A 230 3.56 29.19 -12.60
C ASP A 230 4.78 28.53 -11.94
N GLU A 231 4.59 27.64 -10.96
CA GLU A 231 5.68 26.84 -10.40
C GLU A 231 6.19 25.82 -11.41
N ILE A 232 5.30 25.14 -12.12
CA ILE A 232 5.69 24.20 -13.19
C ILE A 232 6.41 24.92 -14.34
N LYS A 233 5.91 26.09 -14.75
CA LYS A 233 6.59 26.93 -15.77
C LYS A 233 8.00 27.34 -15.32
N LYS A 234 8.19 27.69 -14.04
CA LYS A 234 9.51 28.00 -13.50
C LYS A 234 10.42 26.78 -13.53
N GLU A 235 9.91 25.60 -13.19
CA GLU A 235 10.66 24.33 -13.23
C GLU A 235 11.07 23.95 -14.66
N ILE A 236 10.16 24.08 -15.62
CA ILE A 236 10.45 23.91 -17.05
C ILE A 236 11.52 24.92 -17.53
N ASN A 237 11.36 26.19 -17.20
CA ASN A 237 12.29 27.24 -17.63
C ASN A 237 13.67 27.15 -16.95
N SER A 238 13.77 26.53 -15.80
CA SER A 238 15.05 26.27 -15.10
C SER A 238 15.72 24.97 -15.56
N SER A 239 15.02 24.16 -16.32
CA SER A 239 15.50 22.88 -16.85
C SER A 239 16.51 23.12 -17.98
N THR A 240 17.70 22.54 -17.86
CA THR A 240 18.83 22.73 -18.80
C THR A 240 19.08 21.53 -19.70
N THR A 241 18.37 20.41 -19.49
CA THR A 241 18.57 19.17 -20.25
C THR A 241 17.25 18.56 -20.69
N ASP A 242 17.26 17.85 -21.84
CA ASP A 242 16.11 17.10 -22.34
C ASP A 242 15.63 16.02 -21.35
N GLU A 243 16.54 15.47 -20.55
CA GLU A 243 16.24 14.44 -19.56
C GLU A 243 15.47 15.03 -18.37
N SER A 244 15.84 16.23 -17.91
CA SER A 244 15.10 16.95 -16.89
C SER A 244 13.71 17.38 -17.37
N LEU A 245 13.57 17.80 -18.63
CA LEU A 245 12.27 18.12 -19.24
C LEU A 245 11.37 16.90 -19.35
N LYS A 246 11.90 15.74 -19.77
CA LYS A 246 11.16 14.47 -19.79
C LYS A 246 10.70 14.05 -18.41
N THR A 247 11.53 14.28 -17.40
CA THR A 247 11.17 13.98 -15.99
C THR A 247 10.02 14.86 -15.51
N ILE A 248 10.07 16.16 -15.78
CA ILE A 248 8.99 17.11 -15.48
C ILE A 248 7.70 16.69 -16.22
N TYR A 249 7.80 16.38 -17.51
CA TYR A 249 6.65 15.95 -18.30
C TYR A 249 6.01 14.64 -17.79
N ALA A 250 6.84 13.68 -17.38
CA ALA A 250 6.36 12.44 -16.78
C ALA A 250 5.70 12.65 -15.41
N GLN A 251 6.13 13.69 -14.68
CA GLN A 251 5.58 14.05 -13.37
C GLN A 251 4.21 14.73 -13.47
N TYR A 252 3.92 15.41 -14.60
CA TYR A 252 2.68 16.17 -14.81
C TYR A 252 1.93 15.76 -16.11
N PRO A 253 1.59 14.48 -16.31
CA PRO A 253 0.99 13.99 -17.55
C PRO A 253 -0.37 14.61 -17.88
N HIS A 254 -1.07 15.16 -16.88
CA HIS A 254 -2.37 15.82 -17.04
C HIS A 254 -2.28 17.25 -17.62
N LEU A 255 -1.08 17.82 -17.71
CA LEU A 255 -0.83 19.16 -18.28
C LEU A 255 -0.38 19.11 -19.74
N SER A 256 -0.30 17.94 -20.33
CA SER A 256 0.13 17.71 -21.72
C SER A 256 -0.97 17.89 -22.78
N LYS A 257 -2.00 18.69 -22.49
CA LYS A 257 -3.07 19.05 -23.44
C LYS A 257 -2.97 20.48 -23.88
#